data_020a7898739f4942b808d1865a1c00ad
#
_entry.id   020a7898739f4942b808d1865a1c00ad
#
_cell.length_a   1.000
_cell.length_b   1.000
_cell.length_c   1.000
_cell.angle_alpha   90.00
_cell.angle_beta   90.00
_cell.angle_gamma   90.00
#
_symmetry.space_group_name_H-M   'P 1'
#
loop_
_entity.id
_entity.type
_entity.pdbx_description
1 polymer ?
#
loop_
_entity_poly.entity_id
_entity_poly.type
_entity_poly.pdbx_seq_one_letter_code
_entity_poly.pdbx_strand_id
1 'polypeptide(L)'
;MAVALIATASTIKAQTNSNRISVGVGALYERGLDMTISYEHETKYHNAWEYFANGYIKWDECQSCGHICPDSFWRNYRSYGFGIAYKPCVTRGRNHHGNLRIGASGGSDTKDFLGGAHFGYEHNYTLRGGWKLYWQVKSDIMIKGEDLFRTGIVLGVKLPVK
;
A
#
# COMPACT_ATOMS: atom_id res chain seq x y z
N MET A 1 -38.37 -2.04 -42.56
CA MET A 1 -37.86 -2.26 -41.19
C MET A 1 -36.47 -1.65 -41.07
N ALA A 2 -36.37 -0.48 -40.48
CA ALA A 2 -35.09 0.20 -40.27
C ALA A 2 -34.62 -0.11 -38.83
N VAL A 3 -33.50 -0.82 -38.72
CA VAL A 3 -32.85 -1.11 -37.42
C VAL A 3 -31.99 0.12 -37.06
N ALA A 4 -32.46 0.89 -36.10
CA ALA A 4 -31.69 2.00 -35.54
C ALA A 4 -30.61 1.42 -34.63
N LEU A 5 -29.33 1.45 -35.07
CA LEU A 5 -28.15 1.21 -34.25
C LEU A 5 -28.00 2.40 -33.31
N ILE A 6 -28.43 2.26 -32.07
CA ILE A 6 -28.10 3.21 -31.01
C ILE A 6 -26.65 2.95 -30.59
N ALA A 7 -25.73 3.68 -31.20
CA ALA A 7 -24.35 3.75 -30.74
C ALA A 7 -24.34 4.51 -29.40
N THR A 8 -24.35 3.78 -28.30
CA THR A 8 -24.02 4.36 -27.00
C THR A 8 -22.55 4.76 -26.99
N ALA A 9 -22.29 6.01 -27.33
CA ALA A 9 -20.99 6.63 -27.14
C ALA A 9 -20.72 6.65 -25.63
N SER A 10 -20.05 5.61 -25.12
CA SER A 10 -19.39 5.64 -23.84
C SER A 10 -18.33 6.73 -23.93
N THR A 11 -18.61 7.88 -23.32
CA THR A 11 -17.61 8.93 -23.10
C THR A 11 -16.44 8.30 -22.36
N ILE A 12 -15.40 7.95 -23.10
CA ILE A 12 -14.10 7.63 -22.53
C ILE A 12 -13.62 8.96 -21.95
N LYS A 13 -13.88 9.17 -20.66
CA LYS A 13 -13.23 10.24 -19.92
C LYS A 13 -11.73 10.01 -20.07
N ALA A 14 -11.08 10.84 -20.85
CA ALA A 14 -9.63 10.86 -20.93
C ALA A 14 -9.14 10.99 -19.48
N GLN A 15 -8.46 9.96 -18.99
CA GLN A 15 -8.03 9.88 -17.61
C GLN A 15 -6.95 10.95 -17.42
N THR A 16 -7.35 12.06 -16.83
CA THR A 16 -6.45 13.12 -16.39
C THR A 16 -5.61 12.60 -15.23
N ASN A 17 -4.37 13.06 -15.14
CA ASN A 17 -3.54 12.83 -13.96
C ASN A 17 -4.36 13.08 -12.70
N SER A 18 -4.32 12.17 -11.76
CA SER A 18 -5.08 12.29 -10.51
C SER A 18 -4.18 12.10 -9.31
N ASN A 19 -4.36 12.99 -8.33
CA ASN A 19 -3.69 12.89 -7.05
C ASN A 19 -4.59 12.16 -6.07
N ARG A 20 -4.01 11.32 -5.21
CA ARG A 20 -4.75 10.53 -4.22
C ARG A 20 -3.99 10.49 -2.90
N ILE A 21 -4.73 10.52 -1.80
CA ILE A 21 -4.21 10.14 -0.50
C ILE A 21 -4.72 8.73 -0.22
N SER A 22 -3.85 7.85 0.25
CA SER A 22 -4.22 6.51 0.64
C SER A 22 -3.89 6.23 2.10
N VAL A 23 -4.71 5.37 2.70
CA VAL A 23 -4.48 4.81 4.02
C VAL A 23 -4.66 3.32 3.91
N GLY A 24 -3.71 2.58 4.46
CA GLY A 24 -3.72 1.12 4.47
C GLY A 24 -3.28 0.53 5.80
N VAL A 25 -3.81 -0.63 6.10
CA VAL A 25 -3.43 -1.44 7.26
C VAL A 25 -3.14 -2.84 6.76
N GLY A 26 -2.05 -3.42 7.22
CA GLY A 26 -1.60 -4.74 6.79
C GLY A 26 -1.22 -5.64 7.94
N ALA A 27 -1.48 -6.93 7.74
CA ALA A 27 -0.96 -8.00 8.57
C ALA A 27 0.25 -8.61 7.86
N LEU A 28 1.37 -8.63 8.55
CA LEU A 28 2.61 -9.18 8.05
C LEU A 28 2.91 -10.51 8.73
N TYR A 29 3.63 -11.37 8.02
CA TYR A 29 4.17 -12.60 8.57
C TYR A 29 4.95 -12.28 9.86
N GLU A 30 5.01 -13.23 10.79
CA GLU A 30 5.65 -13.07 12.09
C GLU A 30 5.00 -12.02 13.02
N ARG A 31 3.67 -11.90 12.98
CA ARG A 31 2.87 -11.06 13.90
C ARG A 31 3.17 -9.56 13.78
N GLY A 32 3.48 -9.12 12.59
CA GLY A 32 3.66 -7.70 12.28
C GLY A 32 2.36 -7.02 11.88
N LEU A 33 2.14 -5.81 12.36
CA LEU A 33 1.14 -4.87 11.85
C LEU A 33 1.85 -3.74 11.11
N ASP A 34 1.38 -3.46 9.92
CA ASP A 34 1.86 -2.35 9.09
C ASP A 34 0.74 -1.34 8.89
N MET A 35 1.04 -0.08 9.09
CA MET A 35 0.15 1.04 8.82
C MET A 35 0.85 1.97 7.83
N THR A 36 0.20 2.25 6.71
CA THR A 36 0.77 3.09 5.66
C THR A 36 -0.16 4.24 5.33
N ILE A 37 0.39 5.44 5.26
CA ILE A 37 -0.27 6.62 4.70
C ILE A 37 0.57 7.04 3.51
N SER A 38 -0.06 7.32 2.36
CA SER A 38 0.68 7.77 1.19
C SER A 38 -0.05 8.81 0.37
N TYR A 39 0.75 9.57 -0.36
CA TYR A 39 0.31 10.45 -1.43
C TYR A 39 0.74 9.84 -2.76
N GLU A 40 -0.21 9.65 -3.66
CA GLU A 40 -0.01 9.03 -4.96
C GLU A 40 -0.35 9.99 -6.09
N HIS A 41 0.57 10.15 -7.01
CA HIS A 41 0.37 10.85 -8.28
C HIS A 41 0.20 9.85 -9.41
N GLU A 42 -1.04 9.65 -9.85
CA GLU A 42 -1.40 8.70 -10.90
C GLU A 42 -1.41 9.38 -12.26
N THR A 43 -0.71 8.80 -13.22
CA THR A 43 -0.61 9.27 -14.61
C THR A 43 -1.71 8.65 -15.50
N LYS A 44 -1.78 9.09 -16.77
CA LYS A 44 -2.79 8.65 -17.74
C LYS A 44 -2.96 7.13 -17.88
N TYR A 45 -1.93 6.35 -17.64
CA TYR A 45 -1.94 4.91 -17.86
C TYR A 45 -2.00 4.11 -16.56
N HIS A 46 -2.49 4.70 -15.49
CA HIS A 46 -2.50 4.12 -14.14
C HIS A 46 -1.10 3.81 -13.58
N ASN A 47 -0.04 4.28 -14.21
CA ASN A 47 1.25 4.30 -13.56
C ASN A 47 1.23 5.38 -12.50
N ALA A 48 1.86 5.15 -11.35
CA ALA A 48 1.85 6.12 -10.29
C ALA A 48 3.22 6.25 -9.60
N TRP A 49 3.45 7.45 -9.07
CA TRP A 49 4.48 7.71 -8.09
C TRP A 49 3.82 7.83 -6.73
N GLU A 50 4.34 7.12 -5.76
CA GLU A 50 3.85 7.10 -4.39
C GLU A 50 4.93 7.62 -3.45
N TYR A 51 4.56 8.59 -2.61
CA TYR A 51 5.32 9.04 -1.45
C TYR A 51 4.60 8.50 -0.22
N PHE A 52 5.27 7.72 0.59
CA PHE A 52 4.62 7.04 1.69
C PHE A 52 5.35 7.22 3.02
N ALA A 53 4.57 7.19 4.09
CA ALA A 53 5.02 7.00 5.46
C ALA A 53 4.44 5.69 5.96
N ASN A 54 5.26 4.85 6.56
CA ASN A 54 4.82 3.60 7.15
C ASN A 54 5.24 3.50 8.61
N GLY A 55 4.38 2.89 9.42
CA GLY A 55 4.65 2.46 10.77
C GLY A 55 4.52 0.96 10.86
N TYR A 56 5.49 0.29 11.47
CA TYR A 56 5.50 -1.13 11.69
C TYR A 56 5.58 -1.43 13.18
N ILE A 57 4.75 -2.38 13.63
CA ILE A 57 4.72 -2.87 15.00
C ILE A 57 4.77 -4.39 14.95
N LYS A 58 5.67 -5.00 15.69
CA LYS A 58 5.77 -6.46 15.85
C LYS A 58 5.45 -6.83 17.29
N TRP A 59 4.61 -7.83 17.48
CA TRP A 59 4.24 -8.32 18.81
C TRP A 59 5.06 -9.54 19.19
N ASP A 60 5.78 -9.43 20.30
CA ASP A 60 6.46 -10.56 20.90
C ASP A 60 5.53 -11.34 21.84
N GLU A 61 5.73 -12.65 21.92
CA GLU A 61 5.07 -13.46 22.93
C GLU A 61 5.69 -13.21 24.29
N CYS A 62 4.84 -13.16 25.30
CA CYS A 62 5.29 -13.15 26.68
C CYS A 62 5.98 -14.48 26.99
N GLN A 63 7.25 -14.44 27.40
CA GLN A 63 8.03 -15.65 27.73
C GLN A 63 7.43 -16.50 28.85
N SER A 64 6.58 -15.92 29.69
CA SER A 64 5.98 -16.60 30.84
C SER A 64 4.64 -17.26 30.53
N CYS A 65 3.84 -16.74 29.60
CA CYS A 65 2.50 -17.25 29.34
C CYS A 65 2.29 -17.71 27.89
N GLY A 66 3.23 -17.45 26.98
CA GLY A 66 3.12 -17.80 25.55
C GLY A 66 2.04 -17.03 24.76
N HIS A 67 1.44 -16.01 25.36
CA HIS A 67 0.36 -15.22 24.77
C HIS A 67 0.78 -13.76 24.67
N ILE A 68 0.07 -12.98 23.85
CA ILE A 68 0.24 -11.53 23.76
C ILE A 68 -0.41 -10.92 25.01
N CYS A 69 0.40 -10.48 25.95
CA CYS A 69 -0.06 -9.80 27.17
C CYS A 69 -0.13 -8.28 26.98
N PRO A 70 -1.00 -7.56 27.74
CA PRO A 70 -1.03 -6.10 27.72
C PRO A 70 0.33 -5.44 27.95
N ASP A 71 1.15 -5.99 28.81
CA ASP A 71 2.51 -5.50 29.10
C ASP A 71 3.46 -5.71 27.90
N SER A 72 3.28 -6.76 27.11
CA SER A 72 4.05 -6.98 25.89
C SER A 72 3.62 -6.02 24.78
N PHE A 73 2.37 -5.56 24.79
CA PHE A 73 1.88 -4.59 23.80
C PHE A 73 2.68 -3.28 23.83
N TRP A 74 3.14 -2.82 24.97
CA TRP A 74 3.93 -1.58 25.11
C TRP A 74 5.44 -1.78 24.90
N ARG A 75 5.93 -3.00 24.99
CA ARG A 75 7.34 -3.38 24.81
C ARG A 75 7.69 -3.85 23.41
N ASN A 76 6.74 -3.73 22.48
CA ASN A 76 6.88 -4.21 21.12
C ASN A 76 7.96 -3.48 20.33
N TYR A 77 8.56 -4.19 19.37
CA TYR A 77 9.39 -3.57 18.38
C TYR A 77 8.56 -2.63 17.50
N ARG A 78 9.04 -1.43 17.30
CA ARG A 78 8.40 -0.39 16.49
C ARG A 78 9.40 0.23 15.56
N SER A 79 8.99 0.43 14.32
CA SER A 79 9.76 1.21 13.38
C SER A 79 8.85 2.10 12.55
N TYR A 80 9.39 3.19 12.09
CA TYR A 80 8.73 4.11 11.18
C TYR A 80 9.67 4.48 10.05
N GLY A 81 9.10 4.79 8.89
CA GLY A 81 9.88 5.13 7.71
C GLY A 81 9.12 6.00 6.74
N PHE A 82 9.88 6.66 5.89
CA PHE A 82 9.39 7.44 4.76
C PHE A 82 10.06 6.93 3.50
N GLY A 83 9.31 6.88 2.41
CA GLY A 83 9.84 6.34 1.17
C GLY A 83 9.12 6.84 -0.07
N ILE A 84 9.66 6.40 -1.18
CA ILE A 84 9.11 6.63 -2.50
C ILE A 84 9.00 5.30 -3.23
N ALA A 85 7.92 5.11 -3.98
CA ALA A 85 7.73 3.95 -4.82
C ALA A 85 7.21 4.35 -6.20
N TYR A 86 7.63 3.61 -7.20
CA TYR A 86 7.06 3.63 -8.53
C TYR A 86 6.12 2.45 -8.73
N LYS A 87 4.96 2.71 -9.31
CA LYS A 87 3.89 1.72 -9.49
C LYS A 87 3.52 1.61 -10.98
N PRO A 88 4.25 0.84 -11.80
CA PRO A 88 3.85 0.56 -13.17
C PRO A 88 2.58 -0.29 -13.20
N CYS A 89 1.64 0.09 -14.05
CA CYS A 89 0.39 -0.63 -14.25
C CYS A 89 0.61 -1.85 -15.16
N VAL A 90 0.30 -3.04 -14.65
CA VAL A 90 0.48 -4.32 -15.35
C VAL A 90 -0.83 -4.95 -15.79
N THR A 91 -1.94 -4.63 -15.12
CA THR A 91 -3.27 -5.13 -15.51
C THR A 91 -4.27 -4.00 -15.53
N ARG A 92 -5.19 -4.03 -16.50
CA ARG A 92 -6.23 -3.01 -16.68
C ARG A 92 -7.56 -3.64 -16.99
N GLY A 93 -8.59 -3.20 -16.30
CA GLY A 93 -9.97 -3.52 -16.57
C GLY A 93 -10.85 -2.27 -16.51
N ARG A 94 -12.15 -2.44 -16.68
CA ARG A 94 -13.09 -1.32 -16.74
C ARG A 94 -13.14 -0.51 -15.45
N ASN A 95 -13.15 -1.20 -14.30
CA ASN A 95 -13.28 -0.59 -12.97
C ASN A 95 -12.15 -1.01 -12.01
N HIS A 96 -11.11 -1.66 -12.52
CA HIS A 96 -9.99 -2.14 -11.71
C HIS A 96 -8.67 -2.07 -12.49
N HIS A 97 -7.57 -1.99 -11.79
CA HIS A 97 -6.23 -2.09 -12.37
C HIS A 97 -5.27 -2.63 -11.32
N GLY A 98 -4.21 -3.26 -11.78
CA GLY A 98 -3.17 -3.78 -10.93
C GLY A 98 -1.83 -3.16 -11.25
N ASN A 99 -1.07 -2.83 -10.22
CA ASN A 99 0.23 -2.21 -10.28
C ASN A 99 1.27 -3.08 -9.59
N LEU A 100 2.45 -3.21 -10.17
CA LEU A 100 3.61 -3.60 -9.41
C LEU A 100 4.08 -2.40 -8.56
N ARG A 101 4.57 -2.65 -7.36
CA ARG A 101 5.12 -1.61 -6.49
C ARG A 101 6.59 -1.88 -6.28
N ILE A 102 7.43 -0.92 -6.62
CA ILE A 102 8.90 -0.98 -6.44
C ILE A 102 9.32 0.32 -5.79
N GLY A 103 9.96 0.24 -4.63
CA GLY A 103 10.31 1.43 -3.87
C GLY A 103 11.46 1.26 -2.93
N ALA A 104 11.81 2.36 -2.28
CA ALA A 104 12.80 2.40 -1.22
C ALA A 104 12.36 3.35 -0.11
N SER A 105 12.81 3.07 1.10
CA SER A 105 12.55 3.92 2.27
C SER A 105 13.74 4.05 3.17
N GLY A 106 13.71 5.12 3.98
CA GLY A 106 14.59 5.30 5.12
C GLY A 106 13.77 5.61 6.36
N GLY A 107 14.22 5.17 7.51
CA GLY A 107 13.49 5.34 8.75
C GLY A 107 14.33 5.04 9.98
N SER A 108 13.67 4.76 11.09
CA SER A 108 14.31 4.40 12.34
C SER A 108 13.41 3.51 13.19
N ASP A 109 14.01 2.73 14.05
CA ASP A 109 13.33 1.97 15.10
C ASP A 109 13.54 2.59 16.49
N THR A 110 13.90 3.87 16.57
CA THR A 110 14.29 4.63 17.76
C THR A 110 15.71 4.34 18.26
N LYS A 111 16.36 3.29 17.81
CA LYS A 111 17.74 2.93 18.16
C LYS A 111 18.70 3.13 16.99
N ASP A 112 18.30 2.60 15.85
CA ASP A 112 19.12 2.57 14.65
C ASP A 112 18.40 3.19 13.44
N PHE A 113 19.19 3.63 12.47
CA PHE A 113 18.67 4.01 11.16
C PHE A 113 18.37 2.76 10.33
N LEU A 114 17.20 2.72 9.75
CA LEU A 114 16.73 1.63 8.90
C LEU A 114 16.67 2.07 7.44
N GLY A 115 17.16 1.23 6.55
CA GLY A 115 16.93 1.35 5.12
C GLY A 115 16.08 0.20 4.63
N GLY A 116 15.25 0.41 3.62
CA GLY A 116 14.40 -0.65 3.08
C GLY A 116 14.17 -0.54 1.59
N ALA A 117 14.07 -1.72 0.95
CA ALA A 117 13.57 -1.87 -0.41
C ALA A 117 12.19 -2.53 -0.36
N HIS A 118 11.25 -2.01 -1.16
CA HIS A 118 9.86 -2.41 -1.15
C HIS A 118 9.46 -3.00 -2.49
N PHE A 119 8.86 -4.18 -2.45
CA PHE A 119 8.33 -4.88 -3.62
C PHE A 119 6.92 -5.33 -3.33
N GLY A 120 6.05 -5.31 -4.33
CA GLY A 120 4.69 -5.78 -4.14
C GLY A 120 3.85 -5.72 -5.39
N TYR A 121 2.65 -6.26 -5.26
CA TYR A 121 1.57 -6.13 -6.23
C TYR A 121 0.35 -5.53 -5.54
N GLU A 122 -0.17 -4.48 -6.10
CA GLU A 122 -1.35 -3.77 -5.62
C GLU A 122 -2.48 -3.87 -6.64
N HIS A 123 -3.66 -4.25 -6.20
CA HIS A 123 -4.85 -4.28 -7.03
C HIS A 123 -5.88 -3.28 -6.55
N ASN A 124 -6.33 -2.42 -7.45
CA ASN A 124 -7.22 -1.31 -7.16
C ASN A 124 -8.59 -1.51 -7.79
N TYR A 125 -9.65 -1.28 -7.04
CA TYR A 125 -11.04 -1.26 -7.50
C TYR A 125 -11.60 0.16 -7.38
N THR A 126 -12.01 0.73 -8.50
CA THR A 126 -12.60 2.08 -8.54
C THR A 126 -14.08 2.02 -8.19
N LEU A 127 -14.46 2.76 -7.16
CA LEU A 127 -15.84 2.92 -6.68
C LEU A 127 -16.51 4.17 -7.28
N ARG A 128 -17.83 4.27 -7.08
CA ARG A 128 -18.57 5.50 -7.39
C ARG A 128 -18.02 6.65 -6.55
N GLY A 129 -17.86 7.84 -7.17
CA GLY A 129 -17.28 9.00 -6.48
C GLY A 129 -15.75 9.12 -6.60
N GLY A 130 -15.08 8.21 -7.31
CA GLY A 130 -13.64 8.30 -7.58
C GLY A 130 -12.74 7.69 -6.49
N TRP A 131 -13.32 7.18 -5.41
CA TRP A 131 -12.59 6.43 -4.39
C TRP A 131 -12.11 5.12 -4.96
N LYS A 132 -11.00 4.58 -4.42
CA LYS A 132 -10.55 3.24 -4.75
C LYS A 132 -10.37 2.43 -3.46
N LEU A 133 -10.82 1.18 -3.49
CA LEU A 133 -10.39 0.15 -2.55
C LEU A 133 -9.19 -0.55 -3.14
N TYR A 134 -8.20 -0.89 -2.32
CA TYR A 134 -7.07 -1.67 -2.78
C TYR A 134 -6.69 -2.77 -1.79
N TRP A 135 -6.15 -3.82 -2.34
CA TRP A 135 -5.36 -4.80 -1.59
C TRP A 135 -3.98 -4.89 -2.21
N GLN A 136 -3.00 -5.17 -1.39
CA GLN A 136 -1.61 -5.25 -1.79
C GLN A 136 -0.96 -6.46 -1.11
N VAL A 137 -0.25 -7.27 -1.90
CA VAL A 137 0.73 -8.21 -1.37
C VAL A 137 2.08 -7.51 -1.45
N LYS A 138 2.79 -7.42 -0.35
CA LYS A 138 4.08 -6.76 -0.29
C LYS A 138 5.14 -7.64 0.36
N SER A 139 6.38 -7.41 -0.01
CA SER A 139 7.56 -7.97 0.63
C SER A 139 8.61 -6.86 0.73
N ASP A 140 8.94 -6.48 1.93
CA ASP A 140 9.92 -5.44 2.19
C ASP A 140 11.21 -6.10 2.68
N ILE A 141 12.35 -5.66 2.15
CA ILE A 141 13.69 -6.07 2.59
C ILE A 141 14.27 -4.92 3.41
N MET A 142 14.49 -5.13 4.70
CA MET A 142 14.97 -4.09 5.61
C MET A 142 16.44 -4.31 5.94
N ILE A 143 17.23 -3.24 5.90
CA ILE A 143 18.63 -3.23 6.31
C ILE A 143 18.69 -2.67 7.73
N LYS A 144 19.32 -3.37 8.64
CA LYS A 144 19.36 -3.03 10.06
C LYS A 144 17.97 -2.94 10.68
N GLY A 145 17.42 -4.01 11.10
CA GLY A 145 16.12 -4.12 11.75
C GLY A 145 16.01 -5.49 12.37
N GLU A 146 15.01 -5.70 13.19
CA GLU A 146 14.76 -7.00 13.80
C GLU A 146 14.35 -8.04 12.74
N ASP A 147 13.60 -7.62 11.72
CA ASP A 147 13.18 -8.48 10.61
C ASP A 147 13.80 -8.03 9.32
N LEU A 148 14.56 -8.93 8.67
CA LEU A 148 15.13 -8.69 7.34
C LEU A 148 14.04 -8.65 6.26
N PHE A 149 13.03 -9.53 6.36
CA PHE A 149 11.91 -9.63 5.41
C PHE A 149 10.59 -9.35 6.12
N ARG A 150 9.81 -8.44 5.58
CA ARG A 150 8.45 -8.10 6.04
C ARG A 150 7.46 -8.36 4.94
N THR A 151 6.92 -9.57 4.89
CA THR A 151 5.99 -10.02 3.85
C THR A 151 4.59 -10.11 4.41
N GLY A 152 3.59 -9.65 3.66
CA GLY A 152 2.21 -9.72 4.08
C GLY A 152 1.21 -9.09 3.14
N ILE A 153 0.01 -8.89 3.64
CA ILE A 153 -1.13 -8.35 2.90
C ILE A 153 -1.57 -7.05 3.56
N VAL A 154 -1.78 -6.03 2.74
CA VAL A 154 -2.31 -4.72 3.15
C VAL A 154 -3.64 -4.50 2.46
N LEU A 155 -4.61 -3.97 3.19
CA LEU A 155 -5.89 -3.50 2.69
C LEU A 155 -6.01 -2.01 2.95
N GLY A 156 -6.60 -1.28 2.03
CA GLY A 156 -6.72 0.15 2.21
C GLY A 156 -7.67 0.85 1.25
N VAL A 157 -7.73 2.16 1.43
CA VAL A 157 -8.61 3.07 0.67
C VAL A 157 -7.79 4.22 0.12
N LYS A 158 -8.09 4.62 -1.11
CA LYS A 158 -7.52 5.81 -1.76
C LYS A 158 -8.60 6.85 -2.00
N LEU A 159 -8.35 8.05 -1.56
CA LEU A 159 -9.22 9.21 -1.67
C LEU A 159 -8.69 10.14 -2.75
N PRO A 160 -9.54 10.61 -3.69
CA PRO A 160 -9.12 11.61 -4.67
C PRO A 160 -8.87 12.95 -3.97
N VAL A 161 -7.76 13.59 -4.28
CA VAL A 161 -7.44 14.97 -3.87
C VAL A 161 -7.69 15.87 -5.06
N LYS A 162 -8.47 16.92 -4.84
CA LYS A 162 -8.78 17.94 -5.85
C LYS A 162 -7.69 18.98 -5.92
#